data_447b405f94a1a8f9fcd3d1accf2f8b55
#
_entry.id   447b405f94a1a8f9fcd3d1accf2f8b55
#
_cell.length_a   1.000
_cell.length_b   1.000
_cell.length_c   1.000
_cell.angle_alpha   90.00
_cell.angle_beta   90.00
_cell.angle_gamma   90.00
#
_symmetry.space_group_name_H-M   'P 1'
#
loop_
_entity.id
_entity.type
_entity.pdbx_description
1 polymer ?
#
loop_
_entity_poly.entity_id
_entity_poly.type
_entity_poly.pdbx_seq_one_letter_code
_entity_poly.pdbx_strand_id
1 'polypeptide(L)'
;MEMNTRNQVEHPITEEVINYDLIREQILVAAGVKISGKNYFPQLHSIECRINAEDPFNNFRPSPGKIINLHLPGGHGVRLDTHVYAGYTIPSNYDSMIAKLITTA
;
A
#
# COMPACT_ATOMS: atom_id res chain seq x y z
N MET A 1 -22.76 -0.58 -7.07
CA MET A 1 -21.59 -1.45 -7.30
C MET A 1 -20.88 -0.94 -8.54
N GLU A 2 -19.59 -0.67 -8.49
CA GLU A 2 -18.77 -0.21 -9.61
C GLU A 2 -17.60 -1.15 -9.84
N MET A 3 -17.01 -1.13 -11.02
CA MET A 3 -15.79 -1.84 -11.34
C MET A 3 -14.68 -0.83 -11.61
N ASN A 4 -13.61 -0.91 -10.85
CA ASN A 4 -12.42 -0.09 -11.06
C ASN A 4 -11.42 -0.86 -11.93
N THR A 5 -11.30 -0.48 -13.18
CA THR A 5 -10.38 -1.12 -14.15
C THR A 5 -8.94 -0.61 -14.02
N ARG A 6 -8.42 -0.58 -12.80
CA ARG A 6 -7.08 -0.10 -12.44
C ARG A 6 -6.60 -0.78 -11.17
N ASN A 7 -5.31 -0.73 -10.91
CA ASN A 7 -4.80 -1.09 -9.60
C ASN A 7 -5.32 -0.11 -8.56
N GLN A 8 -5.66 -0.64 -7.39
CA GLN A 8 -6.17 0.13 -6.26
C GLN A 8 -5.13 0.14 -5.14
N VAL A 9 -5.35 0.98 -4.12
CA VAL A 9 -4.43 1.14 -2.99
C VAL A 9 -4.18 -0.20 -2.30
N GLU A 10 -5.21 -1.04 -2.21
CA GLU A 10 -5.20 -2.34 -1.54
C GLU A 10 -4.61 -3.50 -2.38
N HIS A 11 -4.00 -3.24 -3.53
CA HIS A 11 -3.37 -4.29 -4.34
C HIS A 11 -2.35 -5.17 -3.56
N PRO A 12 -1.62 -4.66 -2.54
CA PRO A 12 -0.69 -5.48 -1.78
C PRO A 12 -1.33 -6.70 -1.11
N ILE A 13 -2.59 -6.60 -0.68
CA ILE A 13 -3.30 -7.76 -0.10
C ILE A 13 -3.37 -8.90 -1.12
N THR A 14 -3.77 -8.61 -2.35
CA THR A 14 -3.82 -9.60 -3.42
C THR A 14 -2.43 -10.19 -3.70
N GLU A 15 -1.41 -9.34 -3.77
CA GLU A 15 -0.03 -9.77 -3.99
C GLU A 15 0.45 -10.76 -2.92
N GLU A 16 0.17 -10.46 -1.65
CA GLU A 16 0.58 -11.29 -0.52
C GLU A 16 -0.16 -12.64 -0.49
N VAL A 17 -1.49 -12.65 -0.68
CA VAL A 17 -2.28 -13.89 -0.55
C VAL A 17 -2.12 -14.87 -1.71
N ILE A 18 -1.69 -14.41 -2.88
CA ILE A 18 -1.46 -15.26 -4.06
C ILE A 18 0.01 -15.31 -4.50
N ASN A 19 0.90 -14.62 -3.79
CA ASN A 19 2.32 -14.49 -4.11
C ASN A 19 2.55 -14.08 -5.57
N TYR A 20 2.00 -12.93 -5.96
CA TYR A 20 2.03 -12.45 -7.33
C TYR A 20 2.20 -10.92 -7.38
N ASP A 21 3.23 -10.45 -8.06
CA ASP A 21 3.55 -9.02 -8.19
C ASP A 21 2.71 -8.38 -9.31
N LEU A 22 1.61 -7.72 -8.92
CA LEU A 22 0.67 -7.08 -9.84
C LEU A 22 1.30 -5.87 -10.56
N ILE A 23 2.15 -5.11 -9.89
CA ILE A 23 2.79 -3.93 -10.48
C ILE A 23 3.79 -4.36 -11.55
N ARG A 24 4.61 -5.38 -11.25
CA ARG A 24 5.53 -5.97 -12.22
C ARG A 24 4.79 -6.47 -13.45
N GLU A 25 3.71 -7.22 -13.27
CA GLU A 25 2.91 -7.75 -14.37
C GLU A 25 2.27 -6.63 -15.20
N GLN A 26 1.80 -5.57 -14.58
CA GLN A 26 1.28 -4.41 -15.29
C GLN A 26 2.34 -3.78 -16.22
N ILE A 27 3.58 -3.67 -15.74
CA ILE A 27 4.70 -3.17 -16.54
C ILE A 27 5.01 -4.13 -17.71
N LEU A 28 5.04 -5.45 -17.44
CA LEU A 28 5.29 -6.45 -18.47
C LEU A 28 4.21 -6.46 -19.56
N VAL A 29 2.94 -6.36 -19.16
CA VAL A 29 1.82 -6.26 -20.12
C VAL A 29 1.92 -5.00 -20.96
N ALA A 30 2.28 -3.87 -20.38
CA ALA A 30 2.52 -2.62 -21.11
C ALA A 30 3.69 -2.76 -22.11
N ALA A 31 4.67 -3.62 -21.82
CA ALA A 31 5.76 -3.96 -22.73
C ALA A 31 5.40 -5.05 -23.78
N GLY A 32 4.14 -5.47 -23.83
CA GLY A 32 3.64 -6.45 -24.81
C GLY A 32 3.76 -7.93 -24.38
N VAL A 33 4.13 -8.21 -23.13
CA VAL A 33 4.18 -9.58 -22.61
C VAL A 33 2.75 -10.05 -22.32
N LYS A 34 2.42 -11.26 -22.73
CA LYS A 34 1.10 -11.85 -22.44
C LYS A 34 1.03 -12.31 -20.99
N ILE A 35 -0.10 -12.07 -20.35
CA ILE A 35 -0.41 -12.65 -19.03
C ILE A 35 -0.46 -14.17 -19.11
N SER A 36 -0.11 -14.86 -18.01
CA SER A 36 0.04 -16.32 -17.99
C SER A 36 -1.27 -17.09 -18.20
N GLY A 37 -2.42 -16.46 -17.92
CA GLY A 37 -3.74 -17.11 -17.96
C GLY A 37 -3.95 -18.18 -16.87
N LYS A 38 -3.05 -18.25 -15.87
CA LYS A 38 -3.20 -19.16 -14.73
C LYS A 38 -4.27 -18.67 -13.78
N ASN A 39 -4.97 -19.60 -13.15
CA ASN A 39 -5.82 -19.32 -12.02
C ASN A 39 -5.00 -19.29 -10.73
N TYR A 40 -5.18 -18.24 -9.95
CA TYR A 40 -4.54 -18.06 -8.65
C TYR A 40 -5.59 -18.21 -7.55
N PHE A 41 -5.24 -18.93 -6.51
CA PHE A 41 -6.09 -19.15 -5.34
C PHE A 41 -5.41 -18.57 -4.10
N PRO A 42 -6.12 -17.82 -3.26
CA PRO A 42 -5.57 -17.34 -1.99
C PRO A 42 -5.08 -18.50 -1.14
N GLN A 43 -3.84 -18.41 -0.64
CA GLN A 43 -3.22 -19.43 0.20
C GLN A 43 -2.95 -18.92 1.61
N LEU A 44 -3.01 -17.61 1.80
CA LEU A 44 -2.72 -16.92 3.03
C LEU A 44 -3.85 -15.96 3.36
N HIS A 45 -3.83 -15.42 4.57
CA HIS A 45 -4.70 -14.32 4.98
C HIS A 45 -3.89 -13.06 5.16
N SER A 46 -4.39 -11.93 4.64
CA SER A 46 -3.68 -10.66 4.72
C SER A 46 -4.61 -9.51 5.10
N ILE A 47 -4.10 -8.60 5.89
CA ILE A 47 -4.80 -7.38 6.33
C ILE A 47 -3.91 -6.18 6.03
N GLU A 48 -4.49 -5.17 5.37
CA GLU A 48 -3.84 -3.88 5.14
C GLU A 48 -4.46 -2.80 6.01
N CYS A 49 -3.59 -2.02 6.66
CA CYS A 49 -3.96 -0.77 7.31
C CYS A 49 -3.35 0.41 6.54
N ARG A 50 -4.16 1.36 6.13
CA ARG A 50 -3.70 2.65 5.61
C ARG A 50 -3.31 3.54 6.77
N ILE A 51 -2.10 4.07 6.74
CA ILE A 51 -1.59 4.99 7.75
C ILE A 51 -1.66 6.40 7.18
N ASN A 52 -2.47 7.23 7.80
CA ASN A 52 -2.75 8.58 7.35
C ASN A 52 -2.20 9.62 8.33
N ALA A 53 -1.64 10.70 7.79
CA ALA A 53 -1.27 11.88 8.54
C ALA A 53 -2.51 12.75 8.78
N GLU A 54 -3.30 12.37 9.77
CA GLU A 54 -4.57 12.99 10.13
C GLU A 54 -4.64 13.26 11.63
N ASP A 55 -5.36 14.30 12.01
CA ASP A 55 -5.58 14.69 13.40
C ASP A 55 -6.92 14.15 13.92
N PRO A 56 -6.94 13.08 14.75
CA PRO A 56 -8.17 12.49 15.24
C PRO A 56 -8.98 13.40 16.17
N PHE A 57 -8.33 14.40 16.79
CA PHE A 57 -9.00 15.34 17.67
C PHE A 57 -9.68 16.48 16.92
N ASN A 58 -9.40 16.63 15.62
CA ASN A 58 -9.95 17.64 14.74
C ASN A 58 -10.64 17.02 13.50
N ASN A 59 -11.56 16.08 13.72
CA ASN A 59 -12.33 15.40 12.67
C ASN A 59 -11.47 14.75 11.57
N PHE A 60 -10.33 14.17 11.93
CA PHE A 60 -9.41 13.51 10.99
C PHE A 60 -8.99 14.39 9.81
N ARG A 61 -8.94 15.71 10.02
CA ARG A 61 -8.41 16.61 8.99
C ARG A 61 -6.92 16.29 8.71
N PRO A 62 -6.45 16.49 7.47
CA PRO A 62 -5.04 16.32 7.14
C PRO A 62 -4.13 17.10 8.09
N SER A 63 -3.08 16.46 8.57
CA SER A 63 -2.10 17.02 9.49
C SER A 63 -0.71 17.04 8.82
N PRO A 64 -0.44 18.03 7.94
CA PRO A 64 0.86 18.18 7.29
C PRO A 64 1.91 18.61 8.30
N GLY A 65 3.17 18.33 8.02
CA GLY A 65 4.28 18.74 8.88
C GLY A 65 5.51 17.87 8.73
N LYS A 66 6.56 18.22 9.47
CA LYS A 66 7.82 17.49 9.43
C LYS A 66 7.82 16.30 10.38
N ILE A 67 8.19 15.13 9.86
CA ILE A 67 8.42 13.93 10.65
C ILE A 67 9.75 14.08 11.38
N ILE A 68 9.71 14.22 12.70
CA ILE A 68 10.92 14.39 13.52
C ILE A 68 11.55 13.02 13.79
N ASN A 69 10.72 12.07 14.24
CA ASN A 69 11.12 10.70 14.55
C ASN A 69 10.23 9.73 13.78
N LEU A 70 10.83 8.66 13.27
CA LEU A 70 10.13 7.60 12.56
C LEU A 70 10.69 6.24 12.99
N HIS A 71 9.81 5.35 13.37
CA HIS A 71 10.12 3.94 13.56
C HIS A 71 9.18 3.12 12.69
N LEU A 72 9.74 2.31 11.81
CA LEU A 72 9.00 1.47 10.89
C LEU A 72 8.98 0.04 11.43
N PRO A 73 7.79 -0.59 11.58
CA PRO A 73 7.69 -1.99 11.96
C PRO A 73 8.24 -2.88 10.85
N GLY A 74 8.72 -4.06 11.23
CA GLY A 74 9.23 -5.06 10.31
C GLY A 74 9.24 -6.44 10.94
N GLY A 75 9.57 -7.45 10.14
CA GLY A 75 9.62 -8.85 10.54
C GLY A 75 8.93 -9.77 9.56
N HIS A 76 8.91 -11.07 9.87
CA HIS A 76 8.25 -12.05 9.02
C HIS A 76 6.75 -11.78 8.93
N GLY A 77 6.19 -11.82 7.72
CA GLY A 77 4.77 -11.53 7.48
C GLY A 77 4.39 -10.05 7.62
N VAL A 78 5.36 -9.13 7.71
CA VAL A 78 5.12 -7.69 7.74
C VAL A 78 5.73 -7.02 6.52
N ARG A 79 4.87 -6.41 5.70
CA ARG A 79 5.25 -5.56 4.57
C ARG A 79 4.84 -4.13 4.87
N LEU A 80 5.72 -3.20 4.58
CA LEU A 80 5.43 -1.77 4.70
C LEU A 80 5.76 -1.06 3.39
N ASP A 81 4.74 -0.50 2.76
CA ASP A 81 4.89 0.33 1.58
C ASP A 81 4.77 1.80 2.01
N THR A 82 5.85 2.55 1.93
CA THR A 82 5.88 3.94 2.36
C THR A 82 6.89 4.76 1.55
N HIS A 83 6.65 6.06 1.46
CA HIS A 83 7.56 7.04 0.87
C HIS A 83 8.19 7.98 1.91
N VAL A 84 7.75 7.87 3.17
CA VAL A 84 8.24 8.77 4.22
C VAL A 84 9.50 8.24 4.90
N TYR A 85 10.30 9.17 5.41
CA TYR A 85 11.53 8.93 6.17
C TYR A 85 11.69 9.99 7.26
N ALA A 86 12.57 9.77 8.21
CA ALA A 86 12.85 10.77 9.24
C ALA A 86 13.36 12.06 8.62
N GLY A 87 12.73 13.19 8.94
CA GLY A 87 12.99 14.49 8.34
C GLY A 87 12.13 14.83 7.12
N TYR A 88 11.35 13.89 6.58
CA TYR A 88 10.41 14.16 5.50
C TYR A 88 9.34 15.16 5.94
N THR A 89 8.97 16.09 5.04
CA THR A 89 7.87 17.03 5.28
C THR A 89 6.65 16.60 4.49
N ILE A 90 5.58 16.23 5.19
CA ILE A 90 4.31 15.86 4.60
C ILE A 90 3.67 17.12 4.01
N PRO A 91 3.41 17.16 2.69
CA PRO A 91 2.83 18.33 2.04
C PRO A 91 1.34 18.45 2.36
N SER A 92 0.82 19.69 2.30
CA SER A 92 -0.58 20.00 2.59
C SER A 92 -1.53 19.80 1.39
N ASN A 93 -1.00 19.61 0.20
CA ASN A 93 -1.74 19.62 -1.06
C ASN A 93 -1.90 18.24 -1.72
N TYR A 94 -1.51 17.17 -1.02
CA TYR A 94 -1.70 15.78 -1.45
C TYR A 94 -2.55 15.02 -0.43
N ASP A 95 -2.88 13.76 -0.78
CA ASP A 95 -3.54 12.82 0.11
C ASP A 95 -2.75 12.66 1.42
N SER A 96 -3.48 12.46 2.52
CA SER A 96 -2.89 12.27 3.86
C SER A 96 -2.20 10.93 4.05
N MET A 97 -2.39 9.95 3.15
CA MET A 97 -1.83 8.61 3.28
C MET A 97 -0.31 8.64 3.16
N ILE A 98 0.39 8.17 4.19
CA ILE A 98 1.85 8.16 4.28
C ILE A 98 2.44 6.75 4.25
N ALA A 99 1.66 5.73 4.56
CA ALA A 99 2.10 4.34 4.49
C ALA A 99 0.93 3.38 4.35
N LYS A 100 1.24 2.16 3.90
CA LYS A 100 0.39 0.97 4.00
C LYS A 100 1.14 -0.07 4.81
N LEU A 101 0.55 -0.52 5.88
CA LEU A 101 1.07 -1.63 6.69
C LEU A 101 0.25 -2.87 6.37
N ILE A 102 0.91 -3.89 5.87
CA ILE A 102 0.29 -5.15 5.48
C ILE A 102 0.86 -6.26 6.36
N THR A 103 -0.02 -7.07 6.94
CA THR A 103 0.35 -8.25 7.71
C THR A 103 -0.24 -9.49 7.08
N THR A 104 0.55 -10.56 7.00
CA THR A 104 0.17 -11.79 6.29
C THR A 104 0.52 -13.02 7.14
N ALA A 105 -0.41 -13.96 7.21
CA ALA A 105 -0.26 -15.23 7.91
C ALA A 105 -1.02 -16.37 7.21
#